data_5e98a1e92313040ed3782d9cc30d2b39
#
_entry.id   5e98a1e92313040ed3782d9cc30d2b39
#
_cell.length_a   1.000
_cell.length_b   1.000
_cell.length_c   1.000
_cell.angle_alpha   90.00
_cell.angle_beta   90.00
_cell.angle_gamma   90.00
#
_symmetry.space_group_name_H-M   'P 1'
#
loop_
_entity.id
_entity.type
_entity.pdbx_description
1 polymer ?
#
loop_
_entity_poly.entity_id
_entity_poly.type
_entity_poly.pdbx_seq_one_letter_code
_entity_poly.pdbx_strand_id
1 'polypeptide(L)'
;MDMKLRIYKEKLSMILHLKDLDEHFLASQIYQEQVDKGWPGLAKEAREICQDLHIEDVNTTSMNKSEFKRLVKGAIETKNEAILKEQAENKSKCCNIMKENYGKKEYINEKKIEEVRLMFKSRVGLLAFAGNFSHDKRFSKTNWLCRCGAKENESHITAGTCPIYDDIWQVRGDLRNDEDLVKFFSAVLERRSLLDRLEEEEREAPSLGSGDSFTADVCQSLSERDRPI
;
A
#
# COMPACT_ATOMS: atom_id res chain seq x y z
N MET A 1 9.67 1.48 8.44
CA MET A 1 10.25 0.36 9.24
C MET A 1 9.58 0.38 10.59
N ASP A 2 9.12 -0.76 11.05
CA ASP A 2 8.52 -0.95 12.37
C ASP A 2 9.50 -0.58 13.49
N MET A 3 9.01 0.01 14.58
CA MET A 3 9.85 0.49 15.69
C MET A 3 10.60 -0.66 16.37
N LYS A 4 9.96 -1.82 16.55
CA LYS A 4 10.57 -3.03 17.13
C LYS A 4 11.75 -3.50 16.29
N LEU A 5 11.59 -3.52 14.96
CA LEU A 5 12.65 -3.94 14.03
C LEU A 5 13.82 -2.94 14.01
N ARG A 6 13.56 -1.66 14.21
CA ARG A 6 14.61 -0.66 14.36
C ARG A 6 15.43 -0.91 15.63
N ILE A 7 14.77 -1.18 16.76
CA ILE A 7 15.44 -1.53 18.02
C ILE A 7 16.29 -2.79 17.84
N TYR A 8 15.80 -3.81 17.16
CA TYR A 8 16.55 -5.03 16.85
C TYR A 8 17.83 -4.73 16.10
N LYS A 9 17.75 -3.92 15.05
CA LYS A 9 18.92 -3.52 14.25
C LYS A 9 19.98 -2.83 15.10
N GLU A 10 19.57 -1.88 15.93
CA GLU A 10 20.51 -1.13 16.79
C GLU A 10 21.14 -2.04 17.86
N LYS A 11 20.35 -2.90 18.52
CA LYS A 11 20.85 -3.86 19.50
C LYS A 11 21.87 -4.83 18.89
N LEU A 12 21.56 -5.46 17.76
CA LEU A 12 22.49 -6.36 17.09
C LEU A 12 23.76 -5.64 16.59
N SER A 13 23.63 -4.38 16.15
CA SER A 13 24.81 -3.57 15.77
C SER A 13 25.72 -3.28 16.97
N MET A 14 25.13 -2.97 18.13
CA MET A 14 25.88 -2.77 19.37
C MET A 14 26.59 -4.07 19.81
N ILE A 15 25.92 -5.20 19.74
CA ILE A 15 26.49 -6.50 20.10
C ILE A 15 27.67 -6.86 19.20
N LEU A 16 27.54 -6.64 17.89
CA LEU A 16 28.68 -6.82 16.98
C LEU A 16 29.86 -5.91 17.32
N HIS A 17 29.58 -4.71 17.82
CA HIS A 17 30.64 -3.83 18.29
C HIS A 17 31.30 -4.37 19.56
N LEU A 18 30.54 -4.88 20.53
CA LEU A 18 31.07 -5.49 21.74
C LEU A 18 31.96 -6.72 21.45
N LYS A 19 31.57 -7.55 20.47
CA LYS A 19 32.38 -8.70 20.02
C LYS A 19 33.72 -8.32 19.37
N ASP A 20 33.75 -7.13 18.74
CA ASP A 20 34.98 -6.65 18.09
C ASP A 20 35.87 -5.86 19.03
N LEU A 21 35.43 -5.54 20.24
CA LEU A 21 36.29 -4.90 21.23
C LEU A 21 37.39 -5.85 21.72
N ASP A 22 38.54 -5.28 22.03
CA ASP A 22 39.63 -5.98 22.66
C ASP A 22 39.19 -6.62 24.00
N GLU A 23 39.68 -7.81 24.30
CA GLU A 23 39.39 -8.58 25.52
C GLU A 23 39.72 -7.79 26.83
N HIS A 24 40.59 -6.77 26.74
CA HIS A 24 40.92 -5.90 27.88
C HIS A 24 39.79 -4.94 28.27
N PHE A 25 38.79 -4.70 27.38
CA PHE A 25 37.69 -3.85 27.70
C PHE A 25 36.66 -4.57 28.61
N LEU A 26 36.35 -3.96 29.74
CA LEU A 26 35.39 -4.51 30.70
C LEU A 26 34.02 -4.84 30.04
N ALA A 27 33.57 -4.03 29.10
CA ALA A 27 32.32 -4.29 28.36
C ALA A 27 32.38 -5.58 27.55
N SER A 28 33.50 -5.88 26.90
CA SER A 28 33.73 -7.13 26.17
C SER A 28 33.75 -8.32 27.14
N GLN A 29 34.47 -8.22 28.27
CA GLN A 29 34.52 -9.25 29.30
C GLN A 29 33.15 -9.57 29.89
N ILE A 30 32.38 -8.56 30.26
CA ILE A 30 31.01 -8.76 30.81
C ILE A 30 30.11 -9.42 29.75
N TYR A 31 30.18 -8.99 28.50
CA TYR A 31 29.41 -9.60 27.44
C TYR A 31 29.79 -11.08 27.25
N GLN A 32 31.08 -11.40 27.21
CA GLN A 32 31.55 -12.77 27.05
C GLN A 32 31.10 -13.63 28.23
N GLU A 33 31.16 -13.14 29.47
CA GLU A 33 30.62 -13.86 30.62
C GLU A 33 29.14 -14.16 30.52
N GLN A 34 28.35 -13.22 29.98
CA GLN A 34 26.90 -13.44 29.74
C GLN A 34 26.67 -14.55 28.70
N VAL A 35 27.53 -14.63 27.68
CA VAL A 35 27.47 -15.70 26.67
C VAL A 35 27.79 -17.04 27.31
N ASP A 36 28.94 -17.14 28.03
CA ASP A 36 29.47 -18.37 28.58
C ASP A 36 28.60 -18.94 29.72
N LYS A 37 28.10 -18.09 30.60
CA LYS A 37 27.30 -18.50 31.75
C LYS A 37 25.80 -18.50 31.48
N GLY A 38 25.34 -18.04 30.30
CA GLY A 38 23.92 -17.95 29.95
C GLY A 38 23.14 -16.97 30.81
N TRP A 39 23.80 -15.93 31.35
CA TRP A 39 23.17 -14.95 32.21
C TRP A 39 22.18 -14.07 31.45
N PRO A 40 21.12 -13.56 32.16
CA PRO A 40 20.22 -12.58 31.58
C PRO A 40 20.99 -11.30 31.23
N GLY A 41 20.69 -10.71 30.06
CA GLY A 41 21.33 -9.50 29.58
C GLY A 41 21.37 -9.45 28.06
N LEU A 42 22.30 -8.66 27.52
CA LEU A 42 22.41 -8.41 26.07
C LEU A 42 22.64 -9.69 25.25
N ALA A 43 23.39 -10.65 25.77
CA ALA A 43 23.65 -11.92 25.08
C ALA A 43 22.36 -12.77 24.92
N LYS A 44 21.51 -12.80 25.96
CA LYS A 44 20.19 -13.47 25.89
C LYS A 44 19.26 -12.75 24.96
N GLU A 45 19.14 -11.41 25.08
CA GLU A 45 18.31 -10.60 24.18
C GLU A 45 18.73 -10.74 22.71
N ALA A 46 20.05 -10.81 22.44
CA ALA A 46 20.58 -11.06 21.10
C ALA A 46 20.07 -12.38 20.52
N ARG A 47 20.12 -13.44 21.32
CA ARG A 47 19.64 -14.76 20.91
C ARG A 47 18.13 -14.72 20.60
N GLU A 48 17.34 -14.10 21.46
CA GLU A 48 15.91 -13.95 21.26
C GLU A 48 15.59 -13.15 19.96
N ILE A 49 16.35 -12.08 19.69
CA ILE A 49 16.21 -11.30 18.46
C ILE A 49 16.58 -12.15 17.23
N CYS A 50 17.69 -12.89 17.29
CA CYS A 50 18.10 -13.77 16.20
C CYS A 50 17.05 -14.86 15.93
N GLN A 51 16.46 -15.44 16.96
CA GLN A 51 15.36 -16.41 16.83
C GLN A 51 14.12 -15.77 16.21
N ASP A 52 13.72 -14.56 16.66
CA ASP A 52 12.58 -13.83 16.11
C ASP A 52 12.80 -13.42 14.63
N LEU A 53 14.04 -13.19 14.22
CA LEU A 53 14.42 -12.91 12.84
C LEU A 53 14.71 -14.18 12.00
N HIS A 54 14.67 -15.38 12.60
CA HIS A 54 15.02 -16.64 11.96
C HIS A 54 16.43 -16.64 11.35
N ILE A 55 17.41 -16.07 12.06
CA ILE A 55 18.83 -16.03 11.66
C ILE A 55 19.69 -16.75 12.69
N GLU A 56 20.92 -17.05 12.28
CA GLU A 56 21.92 -17.67 13.16
C GLU A 56 22.23 -16.78 14.37
N ASP A 57 22.42 -17.40 15.55
CA ASP A 57 22.73 -16.66 16.79
C ASP A 57 24.06 -15.91 16.64
N VAL A 58 24.00 -14.61 16.85
CA VAL A 58 25.18 -13.72 16.78
C VAL A 58 26.29 -14.15 17.76
N ASN A 59 25.94 -14.81 18.86
CA ASN A 59 26.92 -15.24 19.88
C ASN A 59 27.78 -16.40 19.39
N THR A 60 27.22 -17.31 18.59
CA THR A 60 27.86 -18.55 18.12
C THR A 60 28.29 -18.50 16.67
N THR A 61 27.86 -17.51 15.91
CA THR A 61 28.18 -17.42 14.48
C THR A 61 29.68 -17.19 14.23
N SER A 62 30.20 -17.88 13.23
CA SER A 62 31.53 -17.66 12.68
C SER A 62 31.61 -16.63 11.57
N MET A 63 30.45 -16.05 11.19
CA MET A 63 30.37 -15.06 10.14
C MET A 63 31.15 -13.79 10.50
N ASN A 64 31.76 -13.18 9.47
CA ASN A 64 32.36 -11.87 9.67
C ASN A 64 31.27 -10.79 9.85
N LYS A 65 31.67 -9.65 10.43
CA LYS A 65 30.77 -8.54 10.76
C LYS A 65 29.95 -8.02 9.56
N SER A 66 30.57 -7.96 8.39
CA SER A 66 29.93 -7.43 7.18
C SER A 66 28.85 -8.38 6.66
N GLU A 67 29.14 -9.68 6.67
CA GLU A 67 28.19 -10.73 6.29
C GLU A 67 27.00 -10.78 7.24
N PHE A 68 27.28 -10.75 8.54
CA PHE A 68 26.20 -10.76 9.54
C PHE A 68 25.32 -9.51 9.43
N LYS A 69 25.91 -8.32 9.24
CA LYS A 69 25.12 -7.08 9.00
C LYS A 69 24.23 -7.20 7.77
N ARG A 70 24.71 -7.81 6.69
CA ARG A 70 23.92 -8.05 5.48
C ARG A 70 22.76 -9.01 5.74
N LEU A 71 23.03 -10.10 6.48
CA LEU A 71 22.02 -11.07 6.90
C LEU A 71 20.92 -10.43 7.74
N VAL A 72 21.29 -9.68 8.78
CA VAL A 72 20.35 -8.94 9.65
C VAL A 72 19.51 -7.96 8.85
N LYS A 73 20.13 -7.20 7.93
CA LYS A 73 19.41 -6.27 7.07
C LYS A 73 18.36 -6.99 6.25
N GLY A 74 18.71 -8.08 5.57
CA GLY A 74 17.76 -8.86 4.77
C GLY A 74 16.62 -9.44 5.60
N ALA A 75 16.91 -10.02 6.76
CA ALA A 75 15.90 -10.56 7.66
C ALA A 75 14.92 -9.49 8.19
N ILE A 76 15.44 -8.32 8.54
CA ILE A 76 14.62 -7.18 8.96
C ILE A 76 13.74 -6.67 7.81
N GLU A 77 14.26 -6.57 6.59
CA GLU A 77 13.48 -6.15 5.42
C GLU A 77 12.34 -7.13 5.14
N THR A 78 12.61 -8.43 5.13
CA THR A 78 11.60 -9.48 4.94
C THR A 78 10.52 -9.44 6.03
N LYS A 79 10.91 -9.33 7.30
CA LYS A 79 9.96 -9.26 8.41
C LYS A 79 9.12 -7.98 8.38
N ASN A 80 9.74 -6.84 8.05
CA ASN A 80 9.02 -5.58 7.89
C ASN A 80 8.01 -5.64 6.75
N GLU A 81 8.34 -6.29 5.64
CA GLU A 81 7.41 -6.52 4.53
C GLU A 81 6.20 -7.36 4.96
N ALA A 82 6.42 -8.44 5.72
CA ALA A 82 5.36 -9.28 6.25
C ALA A 82 4.42 -8.50 7.18
N ILE A 83 4.97 -7.69 8.10
CA ILE A 83 4.18 -6.83 9.00
C ILE A 83 3.35 -5.81 8.20
N LEU A 84 3.95 -5.17 7.19
CA LEU A 84 3.25 -4.19 6.36
C LEU A 84 2.14 -4.86 5.53
N LYS A 85 2.37 -6.07 5.05
CA LYS A 85 1.36 -6.85 4.33
C LYS A 85 0.18 -7.17 5.24
N GLU A 86 0.43 -7.71 6.42
CA GLU A 86 -0.61 -8.02 7.40
C GLU A 86 -1.43 -6.76 7.80
N GLN A 87 -0.73 -5.65 8.06
CA GLN A 87 -1.41 -4.38 8.36
C GLN A 87 -2.27 -3.86 7.20
N ALA A 88 -1.82 -4.04 5.96
CA ALA A 88 -2.57 -3.63 4.78
C ALA A 88 -3.80 -4.53 4.57
N GLU A 89 -3.66 -5.83 4.77
CA GLU A 89 -4.77 -6.79 4.69
C GLU A 89 -5.87 -6.47 5.70
N ASN A 90 -5.49 -6.10 6.91
CA ASN A 90 -6.43 -5.74 7.97
C ASN A 90 -7.10 -4.37 7.76
N LYS A 91 -6.46 -3.43 7.04
CA LYS A 91 -6.95 -2.04 6.89
C LYS A 91 -7.73 -1.80 5.60
N SER A 92 -7.39 -2.48 4.51
CA SER A 92 -8.00 -2.21 3.21
C SER A 92 -7.98 -3.43 2.29
N LYS A 93 -9.18 -3.91 1.92
CA LYS A 93 -9.33 -4.99 0.93
C LYS A 93 -8.75 -4.61 -0.45
N CYS A 94 -8.69 -3.33 -0.77
CA CYS A 94 -8.14 -2.85 -2.04
C CYS A 94 -6.62 -2.98 -2.13
N CYS A 95 -5.90 -2.85 -1.02
CA CYS A 95 -4.43 -2.96 -1.04
C CYS A 95 -3.95 -4.30 -1.61
N ASN A 96 -4.66 -5.39 -1.31
CA ASN A 96 -4.27 -6.73 -1.77
C ASN A 96 -4.45 -6.93 -3.28
N ILE A 97 -5.40 -6.22 -3.89
CA ILE A 97 -5.65 -6.28 -5.33
C ILE A 97 -4.60 -5.46 -6.10
N MET A 98 -4.15 -4.36 -5.50
CA MET A 98 -3.34 -3.34 -6.16
C MET A 98 -1.87 -3.35 -5.77
N LYS A 99 -1.43 -4.24 -4.87
CA LYS A 99 -0.06 -4.23 -4.38
C LYS A 99 0.46 -5.64 -4.09
N GLU A 100 1.54 -6.00 -4.74
CA GLU A 100 2.21 -7.28 -4.56
C GLU A 100 3.34 -7.21 -3.54
N ASN A 101 4.11 -6.11 -3.55
CA ASN A 101 5.27 -5.89 -2.69
C ASN A 101 5.10 -4.68 -1.78
N TYR A 102 5.42 -4.82 -0.50
CA TYR A 102 5.26 -3.80 0.53
C TYR A 102 6.56 -3.07 0.90
N GLY A 103 7.65 -3.39 0.21
CA GLY A 103 8.95 -2.72 0.35
C GLY A 103 9.02 -1.32 -0.27
N LYS A 104 10.19 -0.71 -0.20
CA LYS A 104 10.48 0.57 -0.84
C LYS A 104 10.41 0.40 -2.37
N LYS A 105 9.64 1.26 -3.03
CA LYS A 105 9.45 1.22 -4.48
C LYS A 105 10.35 2.23 -5.18
N GLU A 106 11.02 1.77 -6.23
CA GLU A 106 11.93 2.59 -7.06
C GLU A 106 11.18 3.60 -7.93
N TYR A 107 9.91 3.30 -8.29
CA TYR A 107 9.10 4.18 -9.14
C TYR A 107 8.94 5.60 -8.60
N ILE A 108 9.15 5.83 -7.29
CA ILE A 108 9.11 7.18 -6.69
C ILE A 108 10.12 8.13 -7.35
N ASN A 109 11.23 7.58 -7.86
CA ASN A 109 12.30 8.37 -8.48
C ASN A 109 12.20 8.40 -10.02
N GLU A 110 11.43 7.50 -10.64
CA GLU A 110 11.44 7.26 -12.09
C GLU A 110 10.18 7.77 -12.80
N LYS A 111 9.05 7.87 -12.09
CA LYS A 111 7.76 8.26 -12.67
C LYS A 111 7.43 9.73 -12.42
N LYS A 112 6.51 10.27 -13.23
CA LYS A 112 5.95 11.61 -13.02
C LYS A 112 5.24 11.71 -11.67
N ILE A 113 5.34 12.86 -11.03
CA ILE A 113 4.81 13.07 -9.67
C ILE A 113 3.28 12.83 -9.59
N GLU A 114 2.55 13.15 -10.66
CA GLU A 114 1.10 12.92 -10.76
C GLU A 114 0.78 11.43 -10.75
N GLU A 115 1.54 10.61 -11.50
CA GLU A 115 1.40 9.17 -11.55
C GLU A 115 1.72 8.54 -10.19
N VAL A 116 2.80 8.99 -9.54
CA VAL A 116 3.17 8.55 -8.19
C VAL A 116 2.08 8.88 -7.17
N ARG A 117 1.50 10.08 -7.25
CA ARG A 117 0.38 10.49 -6.39
C ARG A 117 -0.87 9.64 -6.64
N LEU A 118 -1.18 9.36 -7.89
CA LEU A 118 -2.32 8.53 -8.26
C LEU A 118 -2.15 7.10 -7.72
N MET A 119 -1.00 6.48 -7.94
CA MET A 119 -0.67 5.15 -7.41
C MET A 119 -0.74 5.10 -5.88
N PHE A 120 -0.20 6.12 -5.21
CA PHE A 120 -0.26 6.19 -3.76
C PHE A 120 -1.70 6.30 -3.27
N LYS A 121 -2.47 7.28 -3.79
CA LYS A 121 -3.85 7.52 -3.38
C LYS A 121 -4.75 6.32 -3.64
N SER A 122 -4.61 5.64 -4.79
CA SER A 122 -5.41 4.46 -5.10
C SER A 122 -5.16 3.32 -4.12
N ARG A 123 -3.90 3.08 -3.76
CA ARG A 123 -3.51 2.00 -2.84
C ARG A 123 -3.92 2.22 -1.39
N VAL A 124 -4.02 3.48 -0.96
CA VAL A 124 -4.42 3.82 0.41
C VAL A 124 -5.90 4.19 0.55
N GLY A 125 -6.68 4.15 -0.54
CA GLY A 125 -8.09 4.49 -0.53
C GLY A 125 -8.35 6.00 -0.34
N LEU A 126 -7.53 6.84 -0.96
CA LEU A 126 -7.60 8.31 -0.86
C LEU A 126 -7.85 8.99 -2.21
N LEU A 127 -8.33 8.24 -3.21
CA LEU A 127 -8.80 8.87 -4.44
C LEU A 127 -10.02 9.77 -4.14
N ALA A 128 -10.25 10.75 -5.00
CA ALA A 128 -11.33 11.73 -4.84
C ALA A 128 -12.72 11.12 -5.13
N PHE A 129 -12.97 9.91 -4.61
CA PHE A 129 -14.29 9.31 -4.61
C PHE A 129 -15.08 9.75 -3.39
N ALA A 130 -16.34 10.12 -3.59
CA ALA A 130 -17.17 10.65 -2.53
C ALA A 130 -17.33 9.68 -1.35
N GLY A 131 -17.37 8.38 -1.62
CA GLY A 131 -17.48 7.35 -0.60
C GLY A 131 -16.26 7.23 0.33
N ASN A 132 -15.08 7.69 -0.11
CA ASN A 132 -13.88 7.73 0.74
C ASN A 132 -13.97 8.79 1.83
N PHE A 133 -14.78 9.83 1.61
CA PHE A 133 -14.99 10.95 2.53
C PHE A 133 -16.31 10.87 3.26
N SER A 134 -16.92 9.70 3.34
CA SER A 134 -18.24 9.47 3.98
C SER A 134 -18.29 9.85 5.48
N HIS A 135 -17.14 9.98 6.14
CA HIS A 135 -17.02 10.46 7.52
C HIS A 135 -16.97 12.01 7.62
N ASP A 136 -16.75 12.70 6.50
CA ASP A 136 -16.70 14.15 6.49
C ASP A 136 -18.14 14.72 6.42
N LYS A 137 -18.53 15.45 7.45
CA LYS A 137 -19.87 16.04 7.58
C LYS A 137 -20.24 17.04 6.47
N ARG A 138 -19.23 17.51 5.71
CA ARG A 138 -19.45 18.41 4.56
C ARG A 138 -20.10 17.70 3.38
N PHE A 139 -20.01 16.37 3.31
CA PHE A 139 -20.65 15.58 2.27
C PHE A 139 -21.97 15.02 2.79
N SER A 140 -23.07 15.27 2.07
CA SER A 140 -24.36 14.64 2.39
C SER A 140 -24.30 13.14 2.07
N LYS A 141 -25.15 12.34 2.73
CA LYS A 141 -25.18 10.88 2.51
C LYS A 141 -25.44 10.49 1.05
N THR A 142 -26.22 11.29 0.33
CA THR A 142 -26.57 11.06 -1.08
C THR A 142 -25.37 11.22 -2.01
N ASN A 143 -24.39 12.04 -1.64
CA ASN A 143 -23.20 12.29 -2.45
C ASN A 143 -22.12 11.20 -2.30
N TRP A 144 -22.34 10.17 -1.46
CA TRP A 144 -21.39 9.06 -1.28
C TRP A 144 -21.60 7.91 -2.25
N LEU A 145 -22.69 7.97 -2.99
CA LEU A 145 -23.08 6.87 -3.85
C LEU A 145 -22.57 7.10 -5.28
N CYS A 146 -22.08 6.04 -5.87
CA CYS A 146 -21.95 5.93 -7.30
C CYS A 146 -23.34 6.01 -7.96
N ARG A 147 -23.44 6.42 -9.19
CA ARG A 147 -24.71 6.40 -9.96
C ARG A 147 -25.38 5.02 -10.01
N CYS A 148 -24.62 3.94 -9.82
CA CYS A 148 -25.19 2.59 -9.68
C CYS A 148 -25.87 2.31 -8.32
N GLY A 149 -25.83 3.27 -7.39
CA GLY A 149 -26.42 3.16 -6.05
C GLY A 149 -25.49 2.57 -4.98
N ALA A 150 -24.32 2.05 -5.34
CA ALA A 150 -23.34 1.52 -4.37
C ALA A 150 -22.44 2.64 -3.82
N LYS A 151 -21.80 2.40 -2.66
CA LYS A 151 -20.81 3.33 -2.10
C LYS A 151 -19.64 3.51 -3.08
N GLU A 152 -19.37 4.76 -3.48
CA GLU A 152 -18.31 5.07 -4.42
C GLU A 152 -16.94 5.10 -3.75
N ASN A 153 -16.15 4.04 -3.95
CA ASN A 153 -14.78 3.93 -3.48
C ASN A 153 -13.97 2.98 -4.37
N GLU A 154 -12.67 2.87 -4.13
CA GLU A 154 -11.77 2.01 -4.90
C GLU A 154 -12.23 0.55 -4.88
N SER A 155 -12.70 0.04 -3.74
CA SER A 155 -13.18 -1.34 -3.63
C SER A 155 -14.35 -1.63 -4.54
N HIS A 156 -15.33 -0.71 -4.62
CA HIS A 156 -16.48 -0.85 -5.49
C HIS A 156 -16.08 -0.88 -6.97
N ILE A 157 -15.16 0.02 -7.35
CA ILE A 157 -14.72 0.17 -8.75
C ILE A 157 -13.84 -1.01 -9.16
N THR A 158 -12.91 -1.44 -8.31
CA THR A 158 -12.00 -2.56 -8.61
C THR A 158 -12.66 -3.94 -8.50
N ALA A 159 -13.82 -4.06 -7.86
CA ALA A 159 -14.57 -5.31 -7.81
C ALA A 159 -15.17 -5.73 -9.17
N GLY A 160 -15.23 -4.81 -10.16
CA GLY A 160 -15.80 -5.09 -11.47
C GLY A 160 -17.32 -5.29 -11.46
N THR A 161 -17.99 -4.78 -10.43
CA THR A 161 -19.45 -4.92 -10.26
C THR A 161 -20.22 -3.64 -10.63
N CYS A 162 -19.48 -2.57 -10.95
CA CYS A 162 -20.10 -1.28 -11.29
C CYS A 162 -20.38 -1.18 -12.78
N PRO A 163 -21.65 -1.12 -13.20
CA PRO A 163 -21.98 -1.02 -14.63
C PRO A 163 -21.50 0.29 -15.29
N ILE A 164 -21.23 1.32 -14.50
CA ILE A 164 -20.74 2.61 -14.99
C ILE A 164 -19.28 2.51 -15.52
N TYR A 165 -18.50 1.59 -14.98
CA TYR A 165 -17.09 1.41 -15.29
C TYR A 165 -16.79 0.02 -15.89
N ASP A 166 -17.82 -0.72 -16.34
CA ASP A 166 -17.66 -2.11 -16.82
C ASP A 166 -16.72 -2.20 -18.01
N ASP A 167 -16.85 -1.32 -18.98
CA ASP A 167 -15.98 -1.23 -20.17
C ASP A 167 -14.50 -0.98 -19.79
N ILE A 168 -14.27 -0.06 -18.84
CA ILE A 168 -12.92 0.23 -18.32
C ILE A 168 -12.39 -0.97 -17.55
N TRP A 169 -13.25 -1.65 -16.79
CA TRP A 169 -12.87 -2.82 -16.02
C TRP A 169 -12.46 -4.01 -16.89
N GLN A 170 -13.16 -4.24 -18.02
CA GLN A 170 -12.87 -5.35 -18.94
C GLN A 170 -11.54 -5.20 -19.67
N VAL A 171 -11.09 -3.99 -19.93
CA VAL A 171 -9.79 -3.71 -20.58
C VAL A 171 -8.67 -3.45 -19.60
N ARG A 172 -8.92 -3.55 -18.29
CA ARG A 172 -7.88 -3.38 -17.28
C ARG A 172 -6.81 -4.46 -17.41
N GLY A 173 -5.56 -4.07 -17.26
CA GLY A 173 -4.46 -5.00 -17.08
C GLY A 173 -4.39 -5.55 -15.64
N ASP A 174 -3.22 -5.99 -15.24
CA ASP A 174 -2.97 -6.39 -13.85
C ASP A 174 -2.80 -5.14 -12.96
N LEU A 175 -3.76 -4.87 -12.08
CA LEU A 175 -3.74 -3.74 -11.15
C LEU A 175 -2.58 -3.78 -10.13
N ARG A 176 -1.82 -4.86 -10.08
CA ARG A 176 -0.55 -4.95 -9.34
C ARG A 176 0.59 -4.28 -10.10
N ASN A 177 0.49 -4.24 -11.43
CA ASN A 177 1.41 -3.50 -12.28
C ASN A 177 1.15 -2.00 -12.15
N ASP A 178 2.21 -1.22 -11.95
CA ASP A 178 2.13 0.22 -11.71
C ASP A 178 1.57 0.99 -12.93
N GLU A 179 1.87 0.55 -14.15
CA GLU A 179 1.40 1.21 -15.37
C GLU A 179 -0.09 0.94 -15.63
N ASP A 180 -0.51 -0.31 -15.45
CA ASP A 180 -1.91 -0.70 -15.61
C ASP A 180 -2.79 -0.05 -14.54
N LEU A 181 -2.28 0.05 -13.31
CA LEU A 181 -2.94 0.75 -12.22
C LEU A 181 -3.17 2.23 -12.55
N VAL A 182 -2.14 2.92 -13.07
CA VAL A 182 -2.24 4.33 -13.48
C VAL A 182 -3.23 4.49 -14.61
N LYS A 183 -3.14 3.67 -15.67
CA LYS A 183 -4.06 3.71 -16.81
C LYS A 183 -5.51 3.51 -16.36
N PHE A 184 -5.75 2.48 -15.55
CA PHE A 184 -7.08 2.16 -15.05
C PHE A 184 -7.69 3.31 -14.26
N PHE A 185 -7.01 3.81 -13.22
CA PHE A 185 -7.58 4.88 -12.40
C PHE A 185 -7.61 6.24 -13.11
N SER A 186 -6.73 6.50 -14.06
CA SER A 186 -6.84 7.70 -14.90
C SER A 186 -8.13 7.66 -15.73
N ALA A 187 -8.43 6.53 -16.38
CA ALA A 187 -9.66 6.36 -17.15
C ALA A 187 -10.93 6.46 -16.27
N VAL A 188 -10.89 5.88 -15.08
CA VAL A 188 -12.00 5.97 -14.11
C VAL A 188 -12.24 7.42 -13.67
N LEU A 189 -11.20 8.17 -13.34
CA LEU A 189 -11.32 9.56 -12.91
C LEU A 189 -11.78 10.49 -14.05
N GLU A 190 -11.32 10.24 -15.26
CA GLU A 190 -11.75 10.94 -16.46
C GLU A 190 -13.25 10.70 -16.73
N ARG A 191 -13.70 9.44 -16.71
CA ARG A 191 -15.12 9.08 -16.85
C ARG A 191 -15.96 9.78 -15.80
N ARG A 192 -15.52 9.77 -14.55
CA ARG A 192 -16.22 10.45 -13.47
C ARG A 192 -16.34 11.96 -13.72
N SER A 193 -15.24 12.62 -14.11
CA SER A 193 -15.27 14.06 -14.43
C SER A 193 -16.22 14.40 -15.57
N LEU A 194 -16.36 13.51 -16.55
CA LEU A 194 -17.36 13.66 -17.62
C LEU A 194 -18.79 13.56 -17.09
N LEU A 195 -19.02 12.57 -16.21
CA LEU A 195 -20.34 12.39 -15.60
C LEU A 195 -20.74 13.56 -14.71
N ASP A 196 -19.81 14.10 -13.91
CA ASP A 196 -20.05 15.26 -13.06
C ASP A 196 -20.43 16.50 -13.90
N ARG A 197 -19.77 16.72 -15.04
CA ARG A 197 -20.12 17.84 -15.98
C ARG A 197 -21.50 17.66 -16.61
N LEU A 198 -21.86 16.46 -17.01
CA LEU A 198 -23.20 16.20 -17.54
C LEU A 198 -24.30 16.48 -16.51
N GLU A 199 -24.07 16.16 -15.24
CA GLU A 199 -25.01 16.50 -14.17
C GLU A 199 -25.15 18.03 -13.93
N GLU A 200 -24.06 18.75 -14.07
CA GLU A 200 -24.09 20.22 -13.96
C GLU A 200 -24.88 20.82 -15.12
N GLU A 201 -24.63 20.35 -16.35
CA GLU A 201 -25.37 20.79 -17.55
C GLU A 201 -26.86 20.47 -17.44
N GLU A 202 -27.26 19.29 -16.92
CA GLU A 202 -28.65 18.91 -16.69
C GLU A 202 -29.35 19.80 -15.63
N ARG A 203 -28.62 20.23 -14.60
CA ARG A 203 -29.15 21.12 -13.55
C ARG A 203 -29.33 22.55 -14.03
N GLU A 204 -28.46 23.00 -14.95
CA GLU A 204 -28.49 24.34 -15.50
C GLU A 204 -29.49 24.48 -16.67
N ALA A 205 -29.90 23.35 -17.29
CA ALA A 205 -30.89 23.36 -18.35
C ALA A 205 -32.24 23.86 -17.81
N PRO A 206 -32.85 24.93 -18.41
CA PRO A 206 -34.14 25.45 -17.97
C PRO A 206 -35.17 24.33 -18.09
N SER A 207 -35.94 24.10 -17.01
CA SER A 207 -36.99 23.09 -16.93
C SER A 207 -38.09 23.39 -17.98
N LEU A 208 -37.89 22.91 -19.18
CA LEU A 208 -38.92 22.81 -20.20
C LEU A 208 -39.81 21.60 -19.87
N GLY A 209 -40.96 21.86 -19.34
CA GLY A 209 -42.18 21.05 -19.24
C GLY A 209 -42.05 19.55 -19.13
N SER A 210 -42.59 19.04 -18.04
CA SER A 210 -42.84 17.63 -17.74
C SER A 210 -43.25 16.79 -18.96
N GLY A 211 -42.49 15.74 -19.26
CA GLY A 211 -42.91 14.69 -20.18
C GLY A 211 -41.72 13.86 -20.69
N ASP A 212 -41.75 12.63 -20.26
CA ASP A 212 -41.06 11.45 -20.85
C ASP A 212 -39.64 11.09 -20.44
N SER A 213 -39.57 9.91 -19.90
CA SER A 213 -38.43 9.10 -19.48
C SER A 213 -37.26 9.05 -20.47
N PHE A 214 -36.16 9.73 -20.16
CA PHE A 214 -34.94 9.77 -20.99
C PHE A 214 -33.72 9.07 -20.37
N THR A 215 -33.92 8.04 -19.59
CA THR A 215 -32.79 7.42 -18.83
C THR A 215 -32.17 6.19 -19.46
N ALA A 216 -32.71 5.65 -20.54
CA ALA A 216 -32.20 4.39 -21.15
C ALA A 216 -31.24 4.59 -22.33
N ASP A 217 -31.33 5.70 -23.06
CA ASP A 217 -30.60 5.82 -24.34
C ASP A 217 -29.18 6.41 -24.23
N VAL A 218 -28.86 7.14 -23.18
CA VAL A 218 -27.55 7.80 -23.05
C VAL A 218 -26.40 6.81 -22.83
N CYS A 219 -26.66 5.67 -22.19
CA CYS A 219 -25.64 4.64 -21.97
C CYS A 219 -25.25 3.91 -23.28
N GLN A 220 -26.16 3.79 -24.24
CA GLN A 220 -25.87 3.13 -25.52
C GLN A 220 -25.08 4.00 -26.49
N SER A 221 -25.26 5.32 -26.49
CA SER A 221 -24.59 6.22 -27.44
C SER A 221 -23.09 6.43 -27.19
N LEU A 222 -22.61 6.13 -25.98
CA LEU A 222 -21.18 6.24 -25.62
C LEU A 222 -20.37 4.99 -26.02
N SER A 223 -21.02 3.83 -26.15
CA SER A 223 -20.33 2.57 -26.52
C SER A 223 -20.03 2.46 -28.03
N GLU A 224 -20.70 3.23 -28.88
CA GLU A 224 -20.56 3.12 -30.33
C GLU A 224 -19.51 4.06 -30.94
N ARG A 225 -19.02 5.08 -30.23
CA ARG A 225 -18.08 6.06 -30.79
C ARG A 225 -16.61 5.69 -30.75
N ASP A 226 -16.21 4.70 -29.95
CA ASP A 226 -14.81 4.35 -29.73
C ASP A 226 -14.44 2.94 -30.20
N ARG A 227 -15.05 2.40 -31.27
CA ARG A 227 -14.52 1.20 -31.92
C ARG A 227 -13.48 1.61 -32.97
N PRO A 228 -12.22 1.25 -32.80
CA PRO A 228 -11.23 1.41 -33.90
C PRO A 228 -11.59 0.49 -35.07
N ILE A 229 -11.45 1.05 -36.24
CA ILE A 229 -11.56 0.36 -37.55
C ILE A 229 -10.35 -0.55 -37.74
#